data_b98c6bcff44082fa68bc268bfa7aa772
#
_entry.id   b98c6bcff44082fa68bc268bfa7aa772
#
_cell.length_a   1.000
_cell.length_b   1.000
_cell.length_c   1.000
_cell.angle_alpha   90.00
_cell.angle_beta   90.00
_cell.angle_gamma   90.00
#
_symmetry.space_group_name_H-M   'P 1'
#
loop_
_entity.id
_entity.type
_entity.pdbx_description
1 polymer ?
#
loop_
_entity_poly.entity_id
_entity_poly.type
_entity_poly.pdbx_seq_one_letter_code
_entity_poly.pdbx_strand_id
1 'polypeptide(L)'
;MLESGAVEPSGLSTGFGMALSLLAALAWTLVSLVARDLTSQFPSLSLNIIRSAGASVLLVPLALLFGDLTGLPHVSGFAWVCLILSVLTALGIGDTAFFESTKSLGLARAMTISTAGYPLVASGLALWWYGERITLPLAVGSIVALGGLVLIVSESESTGPAPDSTEGQRRGLWLAVVAALAWALSAALMKAPVREIDPLAIQAVRLPLSTLLLWATPWARGTARGLWAQRRVVGRRIAALSALTALSAVAFLAGLKYAGVTMGTVLSSASPLFALPIAFLAGERVTWRAATGAALTVAGIAILTR
;
A
#
# COMPACT_ATOMS: atom_id res chain seq x y z
N MET A 1 10.32 -15.42 29.17
CA MET A 1 9.04 -16.14 29.23
C MET A 1 7.95 -15.09 29.25
N LEU A 2 7.40 -14.75 28.12
CA LEU A 2 6.19 -13.94 28.00
C LEU A 2 5.17 -14.89 27.36
N GLU A 3 4.35 -15.52 28.17
CA GLU A 3 3.18 -16.26 27.71
C GLU A 3 2.23 -15.26 27.06
N SER A 4 2.23 -15.25 25.74
CA SER A 4 1.29 -14.50 24.94
C SER A 4 -0.03 -15.25 24.95
N GLY A 5 -1.01 -14.74 25.67
CA GLY A 5 -2.42 -14.98 25.40
C GLY A 5 -2.79 -14.42 24.04
N ALA A 6 -2.23 -14.98 22.97
CA ALA A 6 -2.67 -14.70 21.62
C ALA A 6 -4.04 -15.36 21.46
N VAL A 7 -5.11 -14.58 21.57
CA VAL A 7 -6.43 -14.98 21.10
C VAL A 7 -6.26 -15.31 19.61
N GLU A 8 -6.31 -16.59 19.26
CA GLU A 8 -6.34 -16.99 17.85
C GLU A 8 -7.57 -16.32 17.21
N PRO A 9 -7.38 -15.56 16.12
CA PRO A 9 -8.50 -14.91 15.48
C PRO A 9 -9.49 -15.97 15.03
N SER A 10 -10.76 -15.83 15.43
CA SER A 10 -11.83 -16.69 14.94
C SER A 10 -11.86 -16.65 13.41
N GLY A 11 -12.26 -17.74 12.75
CA GLY A 11 -12.29 -17.79 11.27
C GLY A 11 -13.09 -16.64 10.62
N LEU A 12 -14.10 -16.09 11.32
CA LEU A 12 -14.85 -14.90 10.92
C LEU A 12 -13.99 -13.63 10.94
N SER A 13 -13.09 -13.47 11.92
CA SER A 13 -12.20 -12.30 11.99
C SER A 13 -11.13 -12.35 10.90
N THR A 14 -10.62 -13.52 10.57
CA THR A 14 -9.66 -13.70 9.46
C THR A 14 -10.31 -13.39 8.12
N GLY A 15 -11.52 -13.91 7.84
CA GLY A 15 -12.27 -13.61 6.62
C GLY A 15 -12.55 -12.10 6.45
N PHE A 16 -12.88 -11.42 7.55
CA PHE A 16 -13.06 -9.98 7.56
C PHE A 16 -11.75 -9.24 7.23
N GLY A 17 -10.63 -9.66 7.83
CA GLY A 17 -9.29 -9.11 7.53
C GLY A 17 -8.90 -9.29 6.07
N MET A 18 -9.23 -10.44 5.48
CA MET A 18 -9.00 -10.71 4.05
C MET A 18 -9.81 -9.77 3.16
N ALA A 19 -11.10 -9.58 3.45
CA ALA A 19 -11.95 -8.67 2.72
C ALA A 19 -11.42 -7.22 2.79
N LEU A 20 -10.95 -6.78 3.96
CA LEU A 20 -10.33 -5.47 4.14
C LEU A 20 -9.00 -5.34 3.37
N SER A 21 -8.19 -6.38 3.31
CA SER A 21 -6.96 -6.37 2.52
C SER A 21 -7.24 -6.24 1.02
N LEU A 22 -8.28 -6.92 0.51
CA LEU A 22 -8.72 -6.76 -0.89
C LEU A 22 -9.32 -5.37 -1.14
N LEU A 23 -10.08 -4.82 -0.19
CA LEU A 23 -10.57 -3.44 -0.27
C LEU A 23 -9.41 -2.44 -0.30
N ALA A 24 -8.36 -2.67 0.49
CA ALA A 24 -7.15 -1.86 0.45
C ALA A 24 -6.48 -1.92 -0.93
N ALA A 25 -6.40 -3.11 -1.55
CA ALA A 25 -5.87 -3.29 -2.89
C ALA A 25 -6.67 -2.53 -3.95
N LEU A 26 -8.00 -2.63 -3.91
CA LEU A 26 -8.89 -1.88 -4.80
C LEU A 26 -8.71 -0.36 -4.62
N ALA A 27 -8.77 0.11 -3.37
CA ALA A 27 -8.60 1.53 -3.07
C ALA A 27 -7.23 2.04 -3.49
N TRP A 28 -6.16 1.25 -3.30
CA TRP A 28 -4.81 1.60 -3.76
C TRP A 28 -4.69 1.65 -5.28
N THR A 29 -5.39 0.76 -6.00
CA THR A 29 -5.49 0.84 -7.47
C THR A 29 -6.07 2.18 -7.90
N LEU A 30 -7.18 2.59 -7.29
CA LEU A 30 -7.83 3.87 -7.58
C LEU A 30 -6.95 5.07 -7.19
N VAL A 31 -6.25 5.01 -6.02
CA VAL A 31 -5.22 6.00 -5.63
C VAL A 31 -4.17 6.14 -6.73
N SER A 32 -3.64 5.02 -7.21
CA SER A 32 -2.56 5.01 -8.20
C SER A 32 -3.02 5.57 -9.56
N LEU A 33 -4.25 5.28 -9.97
CA LEU A 33 -4.85 5.83 -11.20
C LEU A 33 -5.03 7.35 -11.11
N VAL A 34 -5.59 7.85 -10.01
CA VAL A 34 -5.76 9.29 -9.81
C VAL A 34 -4.41 10.00 -9.65
N ALA A 35 -3.47 9.36 -8.95
CA ALA A 35 -2.13 9.90 -8.75
C ALA A 35 -1.34 10.01 -10.06
N ARG A 36 -1.48 9.04 -10.99
CA ARG A 36 -0.80 9.04 -12.29
C ARG A 36 -0.95 10.38 -13.02
N ASP A 37 -2.17 10.88 -13.10
CA ASP A 37 -2.47 12.14 -13.80
C ASP A 37 -1.88 13.37 -13.06
N LEU A 38 -1.71 13.26 -11.74
CA LEU A 38 -1.18 14.35 -10.91
C LEU A 38 0.35 14.33 -10.81
N THR A 39 1.01 13.21 -11.08
CA THR A 39 2.49 13.11 -11.05
C THR A 39 3.18 13.96 -12.12
N SER A 40 2.48 14.33 -13.21
CA SER A 40 2.96 15.27 -14.20
C SER A 40 2.87 16.74 -13.75
N GLN A 41 2.01 17.04 -12.78
CA GLN A 41 1.72 18.39 -12.29
C GLN A 41 2.41 18.73 -10.98
N PHE A 42 2.70 17.70 -10.18
CA PHE A 42 3.35 17.83 -8.86
C PHE A 42 4.58 16.93 -8.74
N PRO A 43 5.65 17.40 -8.08
CA PRO A 43 6.73 16.51 -7.64
C PRO A 43 6.17 15.35 -6.79
N SER A 44 6.76 14.15 -6.88
CA SER A 44 6.26 12.96 -6.19
C SER A 44 6.15 13.14 -4.68
N LEU A 45 7.13 13.81 -4.06
CA LEU A 45 7.09 14.15 -2.65
C LEU A 45 5.93 15.10 -2.32
N SER A 46 5.72 16.15 -3.16
CA SER A 46 4.60 17.09 -2.97
C SER A 46 3.25 16.39 -3.06
N LEU A 47 3.10 15.46 -4.02
CA LEU A 47 1.88 14.68 -4.15
C LEU A 47 1.65 13.77 -2.93
N ASN A 48 2.72 13.18 -2.39
CA ASN A 48 2.66 12.38 -1.18
C ASN A 48 2.24 13.21 0.04
N ILE A 49 2.79 14.43 0.21
CA ILE A 49 2.37 15.37 1.26
C ILE A 49 0.88 15.73 1.10
N ILE A 50 0.46 16.12 -0.10
CA ILE A 50 -0.91 16.58 -0.37
C ILE A 50 -1.93 15.48 -0.05
N ARG A 51 -1.71 14.25 -0.51
CA ARG A 51 -2.62 13.14 -0.26
C ARG A 51 -2.66 12.73 1.21
N SER A 52 -1.51 12.72 1.89
CA SER A 52 -1.42 12.38 3.31
C SER A 52 -2.08 13.45 4.19
N ALA A 53 -1.86 14.74 3.87
CA ALA A 53 -2.52 15.86 4.55
C ALA A 53 -4.04 15.79 4.37
N GLY A 54 -4.52 15.60 3.13
CA GLY A 54 -5.95 15.49 2.86
C GLY A 54 -6.60 14.27 3.54
N ALA A 55 -5.92 13.12 3.53
CA ALA A 55 -6.39 11.95 4.26
C ALA A 55 -6.39 12.18 5.79
N SER A 56 -5.43 12.94 6.32
CA SER A 56 -5.39 13.33 7.75
C SER A 56 -6.60 14.17 8.14
N VAL A 57 -6.99 15.13 7.30
CA VAL A 57 -8.18 15.98 7.51
C VAL A 57 -9.46 15.13 7.62
N LEU A 58 -9.52 13.99 6.94
CA LEU A 58 -10.65 13.07 7.01
C LEU A 58 -10.55 12.13 8.22
N LEU A 59 -9.36 11.53 8.43
CA LEU A 59 -9.20 10.45 9.40
C LEU A 59 -9.09 10.93 10.84
N VAL A 60 -8.53 12.11 11.09
CA VAL A 60 -8.43 12.64 12.47
C VAL A 60 -9.82 12.87 13.08
N PRO A 61 -10.76 13.57 12.43
CA PRO A 61 -12.11 13.70 12.95
C PRO A 61 -12.83 12.34 13.08
N LEU A 62 -12.67 11.45 12.10
CA LEU A 62 -13.27 10.12 12.16
C LEU A 62 -12.75 9.29 13.34
N ALA A 63 -11.45 9.37 13.62
CA ALA A 63 -10.87 8.68 14.77
C ALA A 63 -11.31 9.28 16.11
N LEU A 64 -11.50 10.59 16.18
CA LEU A 64 -12.03 11.26 17.37
C LEU A 64 -13.50 10.89 17.65
N LEU A 65 -14.30 10.62 16.60
CA LEU A 65 -15.70 10.29 16.71
C LEU A 65 -15.99 8.79 16.87
N PHE A 66 -15.21 7.94 16.21
CA PHE A 66 -15.49 6.52 16.04
C PHE A 66 -14.33 5.60 16.40
N GLY A 67 -13.12 6.14 16.60
CA GLY A 67 -11.93 5.36 16.92
C GLY A 67 -11.80 5.10 18.41
N ASP A 68 -11.19 3.98 18.76
CA ASP A 68 -10.75 3.72 20.12
C ASP A 68 -9.39 4.37 20.35
N LEU A 69 -9.40 5.57 20.95
CA LEU A 69 -8.20 6.33 21.30
C LEU A 69 -7.74 6.08 22.75
N THR A 70 -8.51 5.33 23.54
CA THR A 70 -8.23 5.09 24.97
C THR A 70 -6.93 4.31 25.18
N GLY A 71 -6.55 3.48 24.23
CA GLY A 71 -5.29 2.72 24.23
C GLY A 71 -4.04 3.56 24.00
N LEU A 72 -4.13 4.73 23.34
CA LEU A 72 -2.96 5.51 22.92
C LEU A 72 -1.98 5.87 24.06
N PRO A 73 -2.43 6.27 25.26
CA PRO A 73 -1.52 6.57 26.37
C PRO A 73 -0.78 5.34 26.94
N HIS A 74 -1.29 4.13 26.68
CA HIS A 74 -0.79 2.88 27.23
C HIS A 74 0.06 2.09 26.23
N VAL A 75 0.25 2.63 25.03
CA VAL A 75 1.03 2.00 23.95
C VAL A 75 2.49 1.84 24.38
N SER A 76 3.04 0.64 24.16
CA SER A 76 4.43 0.36 24.49
C SER A 76 5.40 1.24 23.69
N GLY A 77 6.53 1.60 24.30
CA GLY A 77 7.58 2.36 23.62
C GLY A 77 8.08 1.65 22.35
N PHE A 78 8.09 0.31 22.36
CA PHE A 78 8.44 -0.47 21.17
C PHE A 78 7.43 -0.28 20.04
N ALA A 79 6.13 -0.30 20.31
CA ALA A 79 5.10 -0.07 19.31
C ALA A 79 5.17 1.36 18.75
N TRP A 80 5.48 2.37 19.57
CA TRP A 80 5.72 3.73 19.10
C TRP A 80 6.92 3.82 18.16
N VAL A 81 8.04 3.21 18.51
CA VAL A 81 9.24 3.15 17.63
C VAL A 81 8.89 2.47 16.30
N CYS A 82 8.21 1.32 16.34
CA CYS A 82 7.76 0.62 15.15
C CYS A 82 6.83 1.48 14.28
N LEU A 83 5.89 2.21 14.91
CA LEU A 83 4.97 3.11 14.21
C LEU A 83 5.74 4.24 13.51
N ILE A 84 6.65 4.92 14.19
CA ILE A 84 7.46 6.02 13.61
C ILE A 84 8.33 5.51 12.47
N LEU A 85 9.03 4.39 12.66
CA LEU A 85 9.85 3.77 11.61
C LEU A 85 9.00 3.35 10.41
N SER A 86 7.77 2.86 10.64
CA SER A 86 6.85 2.51 9.57
C SER A 86 6.39 3.72 8.75
N VAL A 87 6.27 4.89 9.37
CA VAL A 87 5.96 6.14 8.66
C VAL A 87 7.12 6.53 7.75
N LEU A 88 8.34 6.52 8.27
CA LEU A 88 9.55 6.87 7.51
C LEU A 88 9.75 5.90 6.33
N THR A 89 9.58 4.61 6.56
CA THR A 89 9.79 3.60 5.52
C THR A 89 8.69 3.60 4.48
N ALA A 90 7.41 3.42 4.84
CA ALA A 90 6.35 3.35 3.84
C ALA A 90 6.02 4.72 3.24
N LEU A 91 5.56 5.64 4.08
CA LEU A 91 5.01 6.92 3.62
C LEU A 91 6.12 7.90 3.21
N GLY A 92 7.26 7.86 3.87
CA GLY A 92 8.43 8.68 3.52
C GLY A 92 9.13 8.16 2.27
N ILE A 93 9.77 7.01 2.37
CA ILE A 93 10.62 6.43 1.32
C ILE A 93 9.77 5.68 0.28
N GLY A 94 8.95 4.72 0.70
CA GLY A 94 8.25 3.80 -0.18
C GLY A 94 7.33 4.49 -1.18
N ASP A 95 6.39 5.28 -0.70
CA ASP A 95 5.41 5.96 -1.55
C ASP A 95 6.07 7.01 -2.46
N THR A 96 7.06 7.74 -1.94
CA THR A 96 7.79 8.73 -2.74
C THR A 96 8.60 8.05 -3.84
N ALA A 97 9.31 6.96 -3.52
CA ALA A 97 10.05 6.16 -4.49
C ALA A 97 9.11 5.52 -5.52
N PHE A 98 7.95 5.00 -5.10
CA PHE A 98 6.94 4.45 -6.00
C PHE A 98 6.45 5.51 -7.00
N PHE A 99 5.98 6.67 -6.53
CA PHE A 99 5.51 7.73 -7.42
C PHE A 99 6.61 8.26 -8.34
N GLU A 100 7.87 8.31 -7.88
CA GLU A 100 8.98 8.71 -8.74
C GLU A 100 9.30 7.64 -9.79
N SER A 101 9.22 6.35 -9.43
CA SER A 101 9.43 5.25 -10.36
C SER A 101 8.39 5.21 -11.48
N THR A 102 7.13 5.61 -11.20
CA THR A 102 6.06 5.65 -12.22
C THR A 102 6.34 6.63 -13.35
N LYS A 103 7.14 7.66 -13.11
CA LYS A 103 7.49 8.66 -14.14
C LYS A 103 8.39 8.09 -15.22
N SER A 104 9.31 7.20 -14.85
CA SER A 104 10.27 6.63 -15.79
C SER A 104 9.89 5.22 -16.29
N LEU A 105 9.17 4.44 -15.48
CA LEU A 105 8.74 3.08 -15.86
C LEU A 105 7.31 3.03 -16.40
N GLY A 106 6.51 4.06 -16.13
CA GLY A 106 5.06 3.97 -16.23
C GLY A 106 4.44 3.24 -15.02
N LEU A 107 3.11 3.46 -14.84
CA LEU A 107 2.40 2.94 -13.67
C LEU A 107 2.43 1.42 -13.59
N ALA A 108 2.19 0.74 -14.70
CA ALA A 108 2.09 -0.71 -14.75
C ALA A 108 3.39 -1.39 -14.28
N ARG A 109 4.54 -1.05 -14.87
CA ARG A 109 5.85 -1.62 -14.52
C ARG A 109 6.25 -1.30 -13.07
N ALA A 110 6.12 -0.04 -12.65
CA ALA A 110 6.40 0.37 -11.29
C ALA A 110 5.56 -0.42 -10.28
N MET A 111 4.26 -0.58 -10.57
CA MET A 111 3.33 -1.33 -9.74
C MET A 111 3.70 -2.81 -9.62
N THR A 112 4.09 -3.46 -10.74
CA THR A 112 4.52 -4.88 -10.71
C THR A 112 5.69 -5.10 -9.79
N ILE A 113 6.76 -4.35 -10.05
CA ILE A 113 8.02 -4.54 -9.34
C ILE A 113 7.80 -4.30 -7.85
N SER A 114 7.08 -3.22 -7.52
CA SER A 114 6.84 -2.87 -6.12
C SER A 114 5.88 -3.83 -5.42
N THR A 115 4.82 -4.31 -6.10
CA THR A 115 3.79 -5.14 -5.44
C THR A 115 4.08 -6.63 -5.48
N ALA A 116 4.87 -7.14 -6.43
CA ALA A 116 5.20 -8.56 -6.48
C ALA A 116 6.23 -8.97 -5.42
N GLY A 117 7.22 -8.12 -5.18
CA GLY A 117 8.33 -8.43 -4.25
C GLY A 117 8.01 -8.18 -2.78
N TYR A 118 7.22 -7.13 -2.48
CA TYR A 118 7.06 -6.70 -1.09
C TYR A 118 6.39 -7.74 -0.17
N PRO A 119 5.39 -8.54 -0.58
CA PRO A 119 4.79 -9.51 0.32
C PRO A 119 5.73 -10.65 0.69
N LEU A 120 6.61 -11.07 -0.23
CA LEU A 120 7.60 -12.10 0.05
C LEU A 120 8.58 -11.63 1.12
N VAL A 121 9.09 -10.41 0.98
CA VAL A 121 9.99 -9.81 1.98
C VAL A 121 9.26 -9.58 3.30
N ALA A 122 8.02 -9.06 3.27
CA ALA A 122 7.21 -8.84 4.47
C ALA A 122 6.93 -10.15 5.22
N SER A 123 6.61 -11.23 4.49
CA SER A 123 6.39 -12.56 5.07
C SER A 123 7.66 -13.14 5.70
N GLY A 124 8.81 -12.97 5.03
CA GLY A 124 10.11 -13.35 5.58
C GLY A 124 10.44 -12.61 6.89
N LEU A 125 10.18 -11.30 6.93
CA LEU A 125 10.35 -10.49 8.14
C LEU A 125 9.35 -10.89 9.25
N ALA A 126 8.09 -11.19 8.88
CA ALA A 126 7.08 -11.62 9.84
C ALA A 126 7.42 -12.99 10.46
N LEU A 127 7.94 -13.92 9.65
CA LEU A 127 8.47 -15.21 10.13
C LEU A 127 9.64 -14.99 11.11
N TRP A 128 10.62 -14.19 10.71
CA TRP A 128 11.84 -14.01 11.47
C TRP A 128 11.64 -13.22 12.77
N TRP A 129 10.88 -12.11 12.73
CA TRP A 129 10.71 -11.23 13.90
C TRP A 129 9.59 -11.68 14.84
N TYR A 130 8.55 -12.28 14.30
CA TYR A 130 7.32 -12.55 15.06
C TYR A 130 6.96 -14.04 15.11
N GLY A 131 7.76 -14.91 14.50
CA GLY A 131 7.50 -16.34 14.46
C GLY A 131 6.17 -16.68 13.75
N GLU A 132 5.74 -15.88 12.79
CA GLU A 132 4.54 -16.18 12.01
C GLU A 132 4.70 -17.52 11.30
N ARG A 133 3.75 -18.45 11.49
CA ARG A 133 3.84 -19.76 10.84
C ARG A 133 3.38 -19.64 9.39
N ILE A 134 4.26 -20.01 8.47
CA ILE A 134 3.90 -20.14 7.06
C ILE A 134 3.39 -21.55 6.84
N THR A 135 2.07 -21.70 6.76
CA THR A 135 1.45 -22.99 6.43
C THR A 135 1.66 -23.30 4.94
N LEU A 136 1.58 -24.57 4.56
CA LEU A 136 1.73 -24.97 3.16
C LEU A 136 0.69 -24.28 2.24
N PRO A 137 -0.60 -24.20 2.60
CA PRO A 137 -1.57 -23.45 1.80
C PRO A 137 -1.19 -21.97 1.65
N LEU A 138 -0.72 -21.33 2.73
CA LEU A 138 -0.29 -19.93 2.70
C LEU A 138 0.90 -19.73 1.75
N ALA A 139 1.91 -20.61 1.79
CA ALA A 139 3.07 -20.54 0.89
C ALA A 139 2.68 -20.77 -0.56
N VAL A 140 1.97 -21.86 -0.86
CA VAL A 140 1.55 -22.21 -2.23
C VAL A 140 0.59 -21.17 -2.79
N GLY A 141 -0.42 -20.75 -2.03
CA GLY A 141 -1.37 -19.73 -2.42
C GLY A 141 -0.69 -18.39 -2.71
N SER A 142 0.28 -17.99 -1.89
CA SER A 142 1.07 -16.77 -2.10
C SER A 142 1.87 -16.83 -3.40
N ILE A 143 2.59 -17.94 -3.66
CA ILE A 143 3.38 -18.12 -4.88
C ILE A 143 2.48 -18.08 -6.12
N VAL A 144 1.35 -18.77 -6.07
CA VAL A 144 0.40 -18.80 -7.20
C VAL A 144 -0.22 -17.43 -7.44
N ALA A 145 -0.66 -16.73 -6.36
CA ALA A 145 -1.25 -15.41 -6.48
C ALA A 145 -0.24 -14.39 -7.03
N LEU A 146 0.98 -14.36 -6.49
CA LEU A 146 2.04 -13.45 -6.95
C LEU A 146 2.49 -13.77 -8.36
N GLY A 147 2.58 -15.06 -8.74
CA GLY A 147 2.86 -15.48 -10.12
C GLY A 147 1.80 -14.98 -11.09
N GLY A 148 0.52 -15.06 -10.70
CA GLY A 148 -0.59 -14.49 -11.47
C GLY A 148 -0.48 -12.97 -11.63
N LEU A 149 -0.14 -12.25 -10.56
CA LEU A 149 0.07 -10.79 -10.60
C LEU A 149 1.22 -10.41 -11.55
N VAL A 150 2.33 -11.13 -11.50
CA VAL A 150 3.47 -10.92 -12.41
C VAL A 150 3.04 -11.12 -13.86
N LEU A 151 2.22 -12.14 -14.16
CA LEU A 151 1.68 -12.37 -15.49
C LEU A 151 0.77 -11.24 -15.98
N ILE A 152 -0.13 -10.74 -15.14
CA ILE A 152 -1.00 -9.61 -15.48
C ILE A 152 -0.17 -8.40 -15.93
N VAL A 153 0.91 -8.14 -15.24
CA VAL A 153 1.63 -6.89 -15.43
C VAL A 153 2.73 -6.99 -16.46
N SER A 154 3.35 -8.18 -16.63
CA SER A 154 4.34 -8.37 -17.70
C SER A 154 3.77 -8.08 -19.10
N GLU A 155 2.47 -8.12 -19.25
CA GLU A 155 1.79 -7.80 -20.50
C GLU A 155 1.48 -6.32 -20.69
N SER A 156 1.18 -5.60 -19.62
CA SER A 156 1.08 -4.14 -19.68
C SER A 156 2.40 -3.48 -20.12
N GLU A 157 3.51 -4.23 -20.03
CA GLU A 157 4.83 -3.78 -20.51
C GLU A 157 4.92 -3.74 -22.04
N SER A 158 4.17 -4.56 -22.76
CA SER A 158 4.21 -4.62 -24.23
C SER A 158 3.47 -3.45 -24.90
N THR A 159 2.60 -2.74 -24.17
CA THR A 159 1.73 -1.68 -24.71
C THR A 159 2.05 -0.28 -24.19
N GLY A 160 2.98 -0.13 -23.24
CA GLY A 160 3.37 1.18 -22.70
C GLY A 160 4.45 1.89 -23.52
N PRO A 161 4.56 3.23 -23.41
CA PRO A 161 5.64 3.97 -24.07
C PRO A 161 7.00 3.46 -23.58
N ALA A 162 7.93 3.31 -24.55
CA ALA A 162 9.30 2.94 -24.24
C ALA A 162 9.96 4.02 -23.35
N PRO A 163 10.79 3.64 -22.35
CA PRO A 163 11.50 4.62 -21.54
C PRO A 163 12.42 5.49 -22.39
N ASP A 164 12.45 6.78 -22.10
CA ASP A 164 13.23 7.77 -22.88
C ASP A 164 14.74 7.56 -22.85
N SER A 165 15.26 6.80 -21.88
CA SER A 165 16.68 6.45 -21.78
C SER A 165 16.93 5.19 -20.92
N THR A 166 18.02 4.48 -21.19
CA THR A 166 18.48 3.31 -20.39
C THR A 166 18.76 3.69 -18.93
N GLU A 167 19.28 4.89 -18.69
CA GLU A 167 19.58 5.39 -17.35
C GLU A 167 18.30 5.70 -16.55
N GLY A 168 17.32 6.34 -17.18
CA GLY A 168 16.00 6.58 -16.59
C GLY A 168 15.29 5.29 -16.21
N GLN A 169 15.38 4.27 -17.08
CA GLN A 169 14.81 2.95 -16.82
C GLN A 169 15.48 2.29 -15.60
N ARG A 170 16.82 2.29 -15.54
CA ARG A 170 17.57 1.73 -14.41
C ARG A 170 17.24 2.42 -13.10
N ARG A 171 17.17 3.75 -13.10
CA ARG A 171 16.76 4.54 -11.92
C ARG A 171 15.36 4.16 -11.48
N GLY A 172 14.40 4.07 -12.41
CA GLY A 172 13.02 3.68 -12.11
C GLY A 172 12.90 2.28 -11.52
N LEU A 173 13.65 1.31 -12.04
CA LEU A 173 13.73 -0.05 -11.49
C LEU A 173 14.23 -0.04 -10.04
N TRP A 174 15.33 0.65 -9.76
CA TRP A 174 15.85 0.76 -8.39
C TRP A 174 14.85 1.41 -7.44
N LEU A 175 14.17 2.46 -7.86
CA LEU A 175 13.15 3.14 -7.05
C LEU A 175 11.95 2.22 -6.77
N ALA A 176 11.52 1.41 -7.73
CA ALA A 176 10.45 0.43 -7.53
C ALA A 176 10.85 -0.67 -6.54
N VAL A 177 12.11 -1.15 -6.60
CA VAL A 177 12.66 -2.11 -5.62
C VAL A 177 12.76 -1.49 -4.24
N VAL A 178 13.26 -0.25 -4.14
CA VAL A 178 13.32 0.50 -2.86
C VAL A 178 11.91 0.66 -2.27
N ALA A 179 10.91 0.96 -3.09
CA ALA A 179 9.53 1.04 -2.65
C ALA A 179 9.03 -0.30 -2.08
N ALA A 180 9.30 -1.42 -2.77
CA ALA A 180 8.93 -2.76 -2.31
C ALA A 180 9.54 -3.10 -0.95
N LEU A 181 10.85 -2.87 -0.79
CA LEU A 181 11.57 -3.14 0.46
C LEU A 181 11.09 -2.24 1.61
N ALA A 182 10.85 -0.96 1.33
CA ALA A 182 10.37 0.00 2.30
C ALA A 182 8.94 -0.34 2.78
N TRP A 183 8.05 -0.74 1.87
CA TRP A 183 6.70 -1.19 2.22
C TRP A 183 6.72 -2.52 3.00
N ALA A 184 7.59 -3.47 2.61
CA ALA A 184 7.74 -4.74 3.31
C ALA A 184 8.19 -4.53 4.76
N LEU A 185 9.20 -3.70 4.96
CA LEU A 185 9.69 -3.35 6.29
C LEU A 185 8.60 -2.65 7.11
N SER A 186 7.88 -1.70 6.51
CA SER A 186 6.78 -1.02 7.18
C SER A 186 5.66 -1.97 7.59
N ALA A 187 5.27 -2.91 6.71
CA ALA A 187 4.22 -3.89 7.01
C ALA A 187 4.61 -4.78 8.20
N ALA A 188 5.87 -5.25 8.23
CA ALA A 188 6.38 -6.01 9.34
C ALA A 188 6.41 -5.19 10.65
N LEU A 189 6.90 -3.95 10.60
CA LEU A 189 6.92 -3.05 11.76
C LEU A 189 5.52 -2.78 12.30
N MET A 190 4.51 -2.71 11.45
CA MET A 190 3.13 -2.43 11.88
C MET A 190 2.48 -3.54 12.68
N LYS A 191 3.04 -4.76 12.72
CA LYS A 191 2.49 -5.86 13.51
C LYS A 191 2.43 -5.55 15.01
N ALA A 192 3.40 -4.84 15.57
CA ALA A 192 3.39 -4.44 16.98
C ALA A 192 2.30 -3.39 17.27
N PRO A 193 2.25 -2.23 16.58
CA PRO A 193 1.20 -1.24 16.81
C PRO A 193 -0.22 -1.76 16.62
N VAL A 194 -0.51 -2.57 15.59
CA VAL A 194 -1.90 -3.03 15.33
C VAL A 194 -2.43 -4.01 16.38
N ARG A 195 -1.57 -4.56 17.23
CA ARG A 195 -1.98 -5.37 18.38
C ARG A 195 -2.45 -4.53 19.56
N GLU A 196 -1.88 -3.34 19.71
CA GLU A 196 -2.09 -2.46 20.85
C GLU A 196 -3.08 -1.34 20.57
N ILE A 197 -3.20 -0.92 19.30
CA ILE A 197 -3.99 0.25 18.90
C ILE A 197 -5.00 -0.13 17.81
N ASP A 198 -6.11 0.56 17.80
CA ASP A 198 -7.10 0.47 16.71
C ASP A 198 -6.50 0.97 15.37
N PRO A 199 -6.74 0.28 14.23
CA PRO A 199 -6.23 0.70 12.92
C PRO A 199 -6.61 2.11 12.49
N LEU A 200 -7.81 2.58 12.86
CA LEU A 200 -8.25 3.95 12.56
C LEU A 200 -7.44 4.97 13.39
N ALA A 201 -7.24 4.69 14.68
CA ALA A 201 -6.42 5.51 15.57
C ALA A 201 -4.96 5.55 15.12
N ILE A 202 -4.40 4.40 14.69
CA ILE A 202 -3.03 4.36 14.13
C ILE A 202 -2.91 5.29 12.93
N GLN A 203 -3.85 5.24 11.98
CA GLN A 203 -3.77 6.05 10.76
C GLN A 203 -4.01 7.53 11.03
N ALA A 204 -4.83 7.86 12.02
CA ALA A 204 -5.01 9.24 12.48
C ALA A 204 -3.73 9.84 13.09
N VAL A 205 -2.77 9.01 13.52
CA VAL A 205 -1.43 9.44 13.94
C VAL A 205 -0.43 9.40 12.78
N ARG A 206 -0.41 8.29 12.01
CA ARG A 206 0.58 8.05 10.96
C ARG A 206 0.53 9.06 9.83
N LEU A 207 -0.66 9.40 9.33
CA LEU A 207 -0.79 10.29 8.18
C LEU A 207 -0.45 11.74 8.51
N PRO A 208 -0.90 12.34 9.63
CA PRO A 208 -0.40 13.64 10.06
C PRO A 208 1.11 13.65 10.29
N LEU A 209 1.64 12.63 10.98
CA LEU A 209 3.07 12.51 11.23
C LEU A 209 3.87 12.45 9.92
N SER A 210 3.42 11.65 8.94
CA SER A 210 4.01 11.61 7.60
C SER A 210 4.00 12.99 6.94
N THR A 211 2.86 13.67 7.00
CA THR A 211 2.71 15.01 6.43
C THR A 211 3.72 15.97 7.04
N LEU A 212 3.84 15.99 8.37
CA LEU A 212 4.76 16.88 9.10
C LEU A 212 6.22 16.56 8.77
N LEU A 213 6.60 15.28 8.81
CA LEU A 213 7.96 14.84 8.52
C LEU A 213 8.38 15.18 7.09
N LEU A 214 7.53 14.91 6.11
CA LEU A 214 7.82 15.22 4.71
C LEU A 214 7.83 16.73 4.47
N TRP A 215 6.93 17.47 5.13
CA TRP A 215 6.88 18.93 5.02
C TRP A 215 8.12 19.61 5.61
N ALA A 216 8.72 19.02 6.65
CA ALA A 216 9.95 19.53 7.24
C ALA A 216 11.17 19.39 6.31
N THR A 217 11.06 18.61 5.21
CA THR A 217 12.16 18.44 4.27
C THR A 217 12.33 19.67 3.35
N PRO A 218 13.56 20.01 2.93
CA PRO A 218 13.79 21.11 1.98
C PRO A 218 13.06 20.94 0.65
N TRP A 219 12.81 19.70 0.23
CA TRP A 219 12.14 19.35 -1.03
C TRP A 219 10.63 19.62 -1.02
N ALA A 220 10.03 19.87 0.14
CA ALA A 220 8.63 20.25 0.25
C ALA A 220 8.36 21.73 -0.12
N ARG A 221 9.42 22.52 -0.32
CA ARG A 221 9.29 23.95 -0.65
C ARG A 221 8.45 24.15 -1.91
N GLY A 222 7.45 25.01 -1.81
CA GLY A 222 6.55 25.30 -2.93
C GLY A 222 5.31 24.41 -3.04
N THR A 223 5.21 23.29 -2.29
CA THR A 223 4.05 22.39 -2.32
C THR A 223 2.73 23.11 -2.08
N ALA A 224 2.63 23.92 -1.01
CA ALA A 224 1.42 24.66 -0.70
C ALA A 224 1.07 25.71 -1.77
N ARG A 225 2.08 26.42 -2.28
CA ARG A 225 1.90 27.41 -3.35
C ARG A 225 1.41 26.75 -4.64
N GLY A 226 2.02 25.62 -5.03
CA GLY A 226 1.63 24.84 -6.20
C GLY A 226 0.20 24.31 -6.08
N LEU A 227 -0.16 23.75 -4.92
CA LEU A 227 -1.52 23.29 -4.65
C LEU A 227 -2.54 24.45 -4.74
N TRP A 228 -2.25 25.56 -4.07
CA TRP A 228 -3.15 26.73 -4.08
C TRP A 228 -3.36 27.28 -5.48
N ALA A 229 -2.30 27.38 -6.29
CA ALA A 229 -2.38 27.88 -7.66
C ALA A 229 -3.29 27.01 -8.55
N GLN A 230 -3.27 25.69 -8.34
CA GLN A 230 -3.99 24.73 -9.17
C GLN A 230 -5.31 24.24 -8.55
N ARG A 231 -5.70 24.69 -7.36
CA ARG A 231 -6.82 24.13 -6.56
C ARG A 231 -8.14 24.04 -7.32
N ARG A 232 -8.44 24.95 -8.21
CA ARG A 232 -9.68 24.94 -9.01
C ARG A 232 -9.69 23.83 -10.06
N VAL A 233 -8.54 23.49 -10.60
CA VAL A 233 -8.37 22.49 -11.67
C VAL A 233 -8.28 21.08 -11.07
N VAL A 234 -7.48 20.91 -10.03
CA VAL A 234 -7.17 19.59 -9.47
C VAL A 234 -7.92 19.24 -8.18
N GLY A 235 -8.68 20.18 -7.60
CA GLY A 235 -9.28 20.04 -6.27
C GLY A 235 -10.14 18.80 -6.11
N ARG A 236 -10.98 18.46 -7.08
CA ARG A 236 -11.81 17.22 -7.04
C ARG A 236 -10.94 15.97 -7.07
N ARG A 237 -9.88 15.94 -7.88
CA ARG A 237 -8.95 14.81 -7.97
C ARG A 237 -8.17 14.64 -6.67
N ILE A 238 -7.75 15.73 -6.04
CA ILE A 238 -7.06 15.71 -4.74
C ILE A 238 -8.02 15.25 -3.64
N ALA A 239 -9.26 15.71 -3.62
CA ALA A 239 -10.26 15.23 -2.66
C ALA A 239 -10.51 13.71 -2.80
N ALA A 240 -10.67 13.22 -4.04
CA ALA A 240 -10.82 11.80 -4.31
C ALA A 240 -9.56 11.02 -3.90
N LEU A 241 -8.36 11.51 -4.26
CA LEU A 241 -7.08 10.92 -3.88
C LEU A 241 -6.94 10.81 -2.36
N SER A 242 -7.31 11.86 -1.64
CA SER A 242 -7.25 11.90 -0.16
C SER A 242 -8.23 10.90 0.48
N ALA A 243 -9.46 10.85 0.01
CA ALA A 243 -10.47 9.92 0.51
C ALA A 243 -10.10 8.46 0.23
N LEU A 244 -9.63 8.16 -0.98
CA LEU A 244 -9.15 6.82 -1.35
C LEU A 244 -7.90 6.43 -0.55
N THR A 245 -6.99 7.37 -0.30
CA THR A 245 -5.82 7.15 0.57
C THR A 245 -6.24 6.82 1.99
N ALA A 246 -7.20 7.56 2.56
CA ALA A 246 -7.74 7.29 3.89
C ALA A 246 -8.36 5.88 3.97
N LEU A 247 -9.21 5.54 3.00
CA LEU A 247 -9.84 4.22 2.92
C LEU A 247 -8.81 3.10 2.79
N SER A 248 -7.87 3.23 1.83
CA SER A 248 -6.83 2.23 1.60
C SER A 248 -5.96 2.03 2.84
N ALA A 249 -5.57 3.12 3.48
CA ALA A 249 -4.69 3.10 4.63
C ALA A 249 -5.31 2.39 5.85
N VAL A 250 -6.57 2.69 6.18
CA VAL A 250 -7.29 2.04 7.29
C VAL A 250 -7.56 0.57 6.95
N ALA A 251 -8.06 0.29 5.75
CA ALA A 251 -8.36 -1.08 5.32
C ALA A 251 -7.11 -1.97 5.31
N PHE A 252 -5.96 -1.44 4.90
CA PHE A 252 -4.69 -2.15 4.94
C PHE A 252 -4.28 -2.55 6.36
N LEU A 253 -4.28 -1.61 7.31
CA LEU A 253 -3.90 -1.93 8.69
C LEU A 253 -4.90 -2.87 9.38
N ALA A 254 -6.18 -2.68 9.11
CA ALA A 254 -7.20 -3.61 9.61
C ALA A 254 -7.01 -5.01 8.99
N GLY A 255 -6.65 -5.09 7.71
CA GLY A 255 -6.24 -6.34 7.07
C GLY A 255 -5.06 -7.01 7.78
N LEU A 256 -3.99 -6.26 8.09
CA LEU A 256 -2.85 -6.78 8.85
C LEU A 256 -3.24 -7.23 10.26
N LYS A 257 -4.14 -6.50 10.93
CA LYS A 257 -4.61 -6.83 12.28
C LYS A 257 -5.34 -8.16 12.32
N TYR A 258 -6.28 -8.37 11.40
CA TYR A 258 -7.20 -9.51 11.43
C TYR A 258 -6.75 -10.71 10.60
N ALA A 259 -6.00 -10.52 9.51
CA ALA A 259 -5.51 -11.62 8.66
C ALA A 259 -4.01 -11.92 8.85
N GLY A 260 -3.28 -11.12 9.64
CA GLY A 260 -1.83 -11.24 9.79
C GLY A 260 -1.04 -10.56 8.67
N VAL A 261 0.28 -10.44 8.89
CA VAL A 261 1.16 -9.69 7.95
C VAL A 261 1.27 -10.40 6.62
N THR A 262 1.53 -11.70 6.62
CA THR A 262 1.72 -12.48 5.39
C THR A 262 0.46 -12.46 4.51
N MET A 263 -0.68 -12.86 5.03
CA MET A 263 -1.93 -12.91 4.27
C MET A 263 -2.40 -11.50 3.88
N GLY A 264 -2.32 -10.54 4.80
CA GLY A 264 -2.70 -9.16 4.57
C GLY A 264 -1.89 -8.49 3.45
N THR A 265 -0.57 -8.71 3.41
CA THR A 265 0.30 -8.14 2.36
C THR A 265 0.11 -8.82 1.00
N VAL A 266 -0.08 -10.15 0.95
CA VAL A 266 -0.37 -10.85 -0.31
C VAL A 266 -1.69 -10.37 -0.91
N LEU A 267 -2.75 -10.29 -0.11
CA LEU A 267 -4.06 -9.84 -0.59
C LEU A 267 -4.08 -8.36 -0.98
N SER A 268 -3.41 -7.50 -0.23
CA SER A 268 -3.30 -6.08 -0.59
C SER A 268 -2.41 -5.83 -1.82
N SER A 269 -1.56 -6.79 -2.21
CA SER A 269 -0.82 -6.74 -3.48
C SER A 269 -1.68 -7.03 -4.70
N ALA A 270 -2.92 -7.48 -4.55
CA ALA A 270 -3.82 -7.81 -5.65
C ALA A 270 -4.32 -6.57 -6.45
N SER A 271 -3.74 -5.39 -6.21
CA SER A 271 -4.05 -4.16 -6.94
C SER A 271 -4.05 -4.30 -8.46
N PRO A 272 -3.09 -5.00 -9.13
CA PRO A 272 -3.12 -5.20 -10.56
C PRO A 272 -4.36 -5.99 -11.05
N LEU A 273 -4.90 -6.90 -10.22
CA LEU A 273 -6.14 -7.61 -10.54
C LEU A 273 -7.34 -6.66 -10.71
N PHE A 274 -7.40 -5.64 -9.87
CA PHE A 274 -8.46 -4.62 -9.93
C PHE A 274 -8.23 -3.60 -11.06
N ALA A 275 -6.99 -3.44 -11.53
CA ALA A 275 -6.68 -2.58 -12.66
C ALA A 275 -7.23 -3.12 -13.99
N LEU A 276 -7.32 -4.46 -14.16
CA LEU A 276 -7.80 -5.09 -15.40
C LEU A 276 -9.23 -4.71 -15.78
N PRO A 277 -10.26 -4.81 -14.91
CA PRO A 277 -11.61 -4.39 -15.25
C PRO A 277 -11.69 -2.91 -15.62
N ILE A 278 -10.89 -2.07 -14.95
CA ILE A 278 -10.84 -0.63 -15.20
C ILE A 278 -10.26 -0.36 -16.60
N ALA A 279 -9.17 -1.04 -16.96
CA ALA A 279 -8.54 -0.97 -18.28
C ALA A 279 -9.52 -1.43 -19.37
N PHE A 280 -10.23 -2.54 -19.15
CA PHE A 280 -11.26 -3.06 -20.07
C PHE A 280 -12.40 -2.04 -20.27
N LEU A 281 -12.91 -1.44 -19.21
CA LEU A 281 -13.95 -0.40 -19.29
C LEU A 281 -13.45 0.87 -19.97
N ALA A 282 -12.15 1.14 -19.92
CA ALA A 282 -11.49 2.23 -20.66
C ALA A 282 -11.27 1.90 -22.15
N GLY A 283 -11.69 0.72 -22.63
CA GLY A 283 -11.54 0.29 -24.02
C GLY A 283 -10.22 -0.38 -24.34
N GLU A 284 -9.40 -0.69 -23.35
CA GLU A 284 -8.16 -1.44 -23.53
C GLU A 284 -8.46 -2.94 -23.74
N ARG A 285 -7.72 -3.59 -24.62
CA ARG A 285 -7.90 -5.03 -24.88
C ARG A 285 -7.23 -5.83 -23.76
N VAL A 286 -8.03 -6.59 -23.02
CA VAL A 286 -7.51 -7.58 -22.05
C VAL A 286 -7.01 -8.78 -22.83
N THR A 287 -5.76 -9.10 -22.71
CA THR A 287 -5.15 -10.19 -23.44
C THR A 287 -5.31 -11.52 -22.71
N TRP A 288 -5.05 -12.62 -23.42
CA TRP A 288 -5.10 -13.96 -22.85
C TRP A 288 -4.15 -14.13 -21.63
N ARG A 289 -2.96 -13.55 -21.68
CA ARG A 289 -2.01 -13.63 -20.57
C ARG A 289 -2.50 -12.90 -19.32
N ALA A 290 -3.05 -11.70 -19.50
CA ALA A 290 -3.64 -10.94 -18.40
C ALA A 290 -4.84 -11.70 -17.78
N ALA A 291 -5.68 -12.32 -18.62
CA ALA A 291 -6.80 -13.15 -18.16
C ALA A 291 -6.31 -14.40 -17.40
N THR A 292 -5.28 -15.08 -17.89
CA THR A 292 -4.65 -16.22 -17.20
C THR A 292 -4.03 -15.79 -15.87
N GLY A 293 -3.32 -14.66 -15.87
CA GLY A 293 -2.75 -14.09 -14.64
C GLY A 293 -3.83 -13.78 -13.59
N ALA A 294 -4.97 -13.21 -14.03
CA ALA A 294 -6.12 -12.97 -13.14
C ALA A 294 -6.69 -14.27 -12.56
N ALA A 295 -6.87 -15.29 -13.40
CA ALA A 295 -7.35 -16.61 -12.95
C ALA A 295 -6.39 -17.24 -11.93
N LEU A 296 -5.06 -17.18 -12.17
CA LEU A 296 -4.05 -17.67 -11.23
C LEU A 296 -4.07 -16.89 -9.92
N THR A 297 -4.21 -15.56 -9.97
CA THR A 297 -4.30 -14.73 -8.77
C THR A 297 -5.50 -15.11 -7.93
N VAL A 298 -6.68 -15.27 -8.53
CA VAL A 298 -7.90 -15.71 -7.85
C VAL A 298 -7.75 -17.12 -7.27
N ALA A 299 -7.16 -18.06 -8.04
CA ALA A 299 -6.89 -19.41 -7.56
C ALA A 299 -5.91 -19.41 -6.36
N GLY A 300 -4.85 -18.61 -6.42
CA GLY A 300 -3.91 -18.43 -5.32
C GLY A 300 -4.59 -17.87 -4.07
N ILE A 301 -5.44 -16.86 -4.20
CA ILE A 301 -6.25 -16.32 -3.10
C ILE A 301 -7.17 -17.41 -2.52
N ALA A 302 -7.81 -18.22 -3.36
CA ALA A 302 -8.67 -19.31 -2.89
C ALA A 302 -7.90 -20.42 -2.15
N ILE A 303 -6.63 -20.66 -2.50
CA ILE A 303 -5.75 -21.57 -1.74
C ILE A 303 -5.37 -20.99 -0.38
N LEU A 304 -5.10 -19.68 -0.30
CA LEU A 304 -4.78 -18.98 0.95
C LEU A 304 -5.90 -19.07 1.98
N THR A 305 -7.14 -19.28 1.57
CA THR A 305 -8.32 -19.29 2.44
C THR A 305 -8.60 -20.67 3.05
N ARG A 306 -7.81 -21.70 2.72
CA ARG A 306 -7.94 -23.08 3.23
C ARG A 306 -6.96 -23.33 4.37
#